data_1e80f47aa2aa02f9125bc034f4287d36
#
_entry.id   1e80f47aa2aa02f9125bc034f4287d36
#
_cell.length_a   1.000
_cell.length_b   1.000
_cell.length_c   1.000
_cell.angle_alpha   90.00
_cell.angle_beta   90.00
_cell.angle_gamma   90.00
#
_symmetry.space_group_name_H-M   'P 1'
#
loop_
_entity.id
_entity.type
_entity.pdbx_description
1 polymer ?
#
loop_
_entity_poly.entity_id
_entity_poly.type
_entity_poly.pdbx_seq_one_letter_code
_entity_poly.pdbx_strand_id
1 'polypeptide(L)'
;RGLGDVYKRQVVLSVDGRKEVHDYMRPFRKGAGSYDLIMPKFQKFAESRNQDKYYVRGTFTHHNLDFSKDVLHLADLGFKQISVEPVVAADTEEYAIREEDIPQIMEEYDALAKEMIAREKAGKGFNFFHFMIDLTGGPCVYKRLSGCGSGTEYLAVTPWGDFYPCHPVSYTHLRAH
;
A
#
# COMPACT_ATOMS: atom_id res chain seq x y z
N ARG A 1 14.11 13.60 -13.11
CA ARG A 1 13.92 13.59 -11.64
C ARG A 1 12.78 14.54 -11.29
N GLY A 2 11.74 14.05 -10.60
CA GLY A 2 10.63 14.89 -10.18
C GLY A 2 10.97 15.77 -8.98
N LEU A 3 10.18 16.83 -8.74
CA LEU A 3 10.35 17.74 -7.59
C LEU A 3 10.41 17.00 -6.23
N GLY A 4 9.68 15.88 -6.11
CA GLY A 4 9.68 15.06 -4.89
C GLY A 4 11.05 14.45 -4.57
N ASP A 5 11.85 14.13 -5.57
CA ASP A 5 13.20 13.58 -5.40
C ASP A 5 14.19 14.67 -4.93
N VAL A 6 14.07 15.88 -5.48
CA VAL A 6 14.92 17.03 -5.10
C VAL A 6 14.75 17.40 -3.63
N TYR A 7 13.50 17.40 -3.13
CA TYR A 7 13.20 17.76 -1.74
C TYR A 7 13.16 16.57 -0.78
N LYS A 8 13.61 15.38 -1.22
CA LYS A 8 13.56 14.13 -0.42
C LYS A 8 12.17 13.87 0.17
N ARG A 9 11.12 14.20 -0.56
CA ARG A 9 9.74 13.88 -0.16
C ARG A 9 9.52 12.38 -0.19
N GLN A 10 8.58 11.92 0.60
CA GLN A 10 8.16 10.53 0.61
C GLN A 10 7.64 10.10 -0.77
N VAL A 11 8.08 8.94 -1.24
CA VAL A 11 7.66 8.37 -2.52
C VAL A 11 6.93 7.06 -2.27
N VAL A 12 5.83 6.85 -2.98
CA VAL A 12 5.07 5.60 -2.95
C VAL A 12 5.43 4.78 -4.18
N LEU A 13 5.87 3.55 -3.95
CA LEU A 13 6.21 2.55 -4.97
C LEU A 13 5.08 1.52 -5.01
N SER A 14 4.28 1.53 -6.06
CA SER A 14 3.09 0.66 -6.15
C SER A 14 3.46 -0.75 -6.58
N VAL A 15 3.36 -1.71 -5.66
CA VAL A 15 3.48 -3.16 -5.93
C VAL A 15 2.65 -3.93 -4.90
N ASP A 16 1.87 -4.90 -5.37
CA ASP A 16 0.86 -5.55 -4.53
C ASP A 16 1.41 -6.74 -3.73
N GLY A 17 2.61 -7.24 -4.04
CA GLY A 17 3.22 -8.35 -3.33
C GLY A 17 3.99 -9.29 -4.23
N ARG A 18 3.74 -10.60 -4.13
CA ARG A 18 4.31 -11.64 -5.00
C ARG A 18 4.02 -11.36 -6.47
N LYS A 19 4.86 -11.88 -7.34
CA LYS A 19 4.79 -11.64 -8.78
C LYS A 19 3.42 -11.95 -9.37
N GLU A 20 2.87 -13.11 -9.04
CA GLU A 20 1.57 -13.56 -9.55
C GLU A 20 0.43 -12.65 -9.10
N VAL A 21 0.45 -12.15 -7.86
CA VAL A 21 -0.54 -11.22 -7.32
C VAL A 21 -0.44 -9.88 -8.04
N HIS A 22 0.78 -9.35 -8.14
CA HIS A 22 1.00 -8.06 -8.79
C HIS A 22 0.65 -8.10 -10.28
N ASP A 23 1.12 -9.11 -11.02
CA ASP A 23 0.91 -9.21 -12.46
C ASP A 23 -0.56 -9.46 -12.81
N TYR A 24 -1.34 -10.11 -11.93
CA TYR A 24 -2.78 -10.27 -12.08
C TYR A 24 -3.51 -8.92 -12.00
N MET A 25 -3.20 -8.10 -10.99
CA MET A 25 -3.89 -6.83 -10.76
C MET A 25 -3.35 -5.67 -11.59
N ARG A 26 -2.07 -5.72 -12.01
CA ARG A 26 -1.37 -4.64 -12.73
C ARG A 26 -0.66 -5.13 -13.99
N PRO A 27 -1.37 -5.79 -14.92
CA PRO A 27 -0.77 -6.17 -16.19
C PRO A 27 -0.49 -4.94 -17.06
N PHE A 28 0.45 -5.05 -17.98
CA PHE A 28 0.55 -4.09 -19.08
C PHE A 28 -0.66 -4.18 -20.03
N ARG A 29 -0.90 -3.14 -20.81
CA ARG A 29 -2.02 -3.09 -21.79
C ARG A 29 -2.08 -4.31 -22.72
N LYS A 30 -0.96 -4.98 -22.99
CA LYS A 30 -0.86 -6.19 -23.82
C LYS A 30 -0.96 -7.48 -23.01
N GLY A 31 -1.31 -7.43 -21.74
CA GLY A 31 -1.48 -8.59 -20.85
C GLY A 31 -0.18 -9.17 -20.28
N ALA A 32 1.00 -8.65 -20.64
CA ALA A 32 2.24 -9.08 -19.99
C ALA A 32 2.34 -8.56 -18.55
N GLY A 33 2.97 -9.34 -17.66
CA GLY A 33 3.23 -8.92 -16.30
C GLY A 33 4.18 -7.72 -16.20
N SER A 34 3.99 -6.87 -15.21
CA SER A 34 4.81 -5.67 -15.01
C SER A 34 5.87 -5.83 -13.91
N TYR A 35 5.74 -6.86 -13.07
CA TYR A 35 6.57 -7.09 -11.88
C TYR A 35 8.08 -7.12 -12.19
N ASP A 36 8.51 -7.96 -13.12
CA ASP A 36 9.93 -8.13 -13.42
C ASP A 36 10.61 -6.84 -13.94
N LEU A 37 9.82 -5.97 -14.57
CA LEU A 37 10.33 -4.69 -15.07
C LEU A 37 10.50 -3.64 -13.98
N ILE A 38 9.59 -3.62 -13.00
CA ILE A 38 9.57 -2.57 -11.98
C ILE A 38 10.40 -2.92 -10.75
N MET A 39 10.42 -4.19 -10.35
CA MET A 39 11.02 -4.61 -9.08
C MET A 39 12.50 -4.25 -8.94
N PRO A 40 13.38 -4.48 -9.93
CA PRO A 40 14.79 -4.08 -9.83
C PRO A 40 14.97 -2.56 -9.69
N LYS A 41 14.07 -1.78 -10.29
CA LYS A 41 14.09 -0.32 -10.21
C LYS A 41 13.68 0.17 -8.82
N PHE A 42 12.68 -0.47 -8.23
CA PHE A 42 12.18 -0.16 -6.90
C PHE A 42 13.21 -0.51 -5.82
N GLN A 43 13.86 -1.66 -5.92
CA GLN A 43 14.95 -2.04 -5.03
C GLN A 43 16.10 -1.01 -5.08
N LYS A 44 16.58 -0.70 -6.28
CA LYS A 44 17.62 0.32 -6.48
C LYS A 44 17.21 1.70 -5.95
N PHE A 45 15.93 2.06 -6.08
CA PHE A 45 15.41 3.31 -5.53
C PHE A 45 15.43 3.29 -4.00
N ALA A 46 14.94 2.23 -3.36
CA ALA A 46 14.94 2.08 -1.90
C ALA A 46 16.37 2.13 -1.32
N GLU A 47 17.30 1.42 -1.95
CA GLU A 47 18.73 1.44 -1.58
C GLU A 47 19.33 2.84 -1.71
N SER A 48 19.04 3.57 -2.79
CA SER A 48 19.55 4.93 -3.02
C SER A 48 19.08 5.93 -1.97
N ARG A 49 18.05 5.58 -1.21
CA ARG A 49 17.48 6.36 -0.11
C ARG A 49 17.84 5.83 1.27
N ASN A 50 18.74 4.86 1.37
CA ASN A 50 19.08 4.20 2.63
C ASN A 50 17.82 3.66 3.35
N GLN A 51 16.86 3.12 2.62
CA GLN A 51 15.59 2.57 3.13
C GLN A 51 14.70 3.60 3.85
N ASP A 52 14.82 4.89 3.52
CA ASP A 52 14.04 5.97 4.14
C ASP A 52 13.23 6.76 3.10
N LYS A 53 12.17 7.42 3.56
CA LYS A 53 11.30 8.34 2.79
C LYS A 53 10.67 7.72 1.54
N TYR A 54 10.32 6.46 1.62
CA TYR A 54 9.49 5.77 0.65
C TYR A 54 8.54 4.80 1.35
N TYR A 55 7.54 4.34 0.65
CA TYR A 55 6.75 3.15 0.99
C TYR A 55 6.58 2.30 -0.25
N VAL A 56 6.73 1.00 -0.08
CA VAL A 56 6.14 0.03 -1.02
C VAL A 56 4.69 -0.11 -0.62
N ARG A 57 3.78 0.22 -1.52
CA ARG A 57 2.35 0.16 -1.27
C ARG A 57 1.67 -0.83 -2.20
N GLY A 58 1.01 -1.80 -1.62
CA GLY A 58 0.19 -2.80 -2.29
C GLY A 58 -1.24 -2.78 -1.80
N THR A 59 -2.04 -3.61 -2.45
CA THR A 59 -3.45 -3.82 -2.10
C THR A 59 -3.72 -5.32 -2.12
N PHE A 60 -4.34 -5.85 -1.07
CA PHE A 60 -4.85 -7.21 -1.08
C PHE A 60 -6.36 -7.23 -1.37
N THR A 61 -6.81 -8.32 -1.94
CA THR A 61 -8.17 -8.50 -2.46
C THR A 61 -8.72 -9.86 -2.00
N HIS A 62 -9.95 -10.15 -2.36
CA HIS A 62 -10.52 -11.49 -2.19
C HIS A 62 -9.65 -12.61 -2.80
N HIS A 63 -8.87 -12.31 -3.86
CA HIS A 63 -8.03 -13.30 -4.54
C HIS A 63 -6.70 -13.62 -3.83
N ASN A 64 -6.25 -12.77 -2.91
CA ASN A 64 -5.00 -12.97 -2.15
C ASN A 64 -5.19 -12.65 -0.66
N LEU A 65 -6.13 -13.32 -0.03
CA LEU A 65 -6.37 -13.17 1.41
C LEU A 65 -5.15 -13.56 2.25
N ASP A 66 -4.23 -14.37 1.69
CA ASP A 66 -2.93 -14.72 2.28
C ASP A 66 -1.89 -13.59 2.15
N PHE A 67 -2.33 -12.34 2.27
CA PHE A 67 -1.53 -11.14 2.06
C PHE A 67 -0.31 -11.02 2.98
N SER A 68 -0.28 -11.73 4.10
CA SER A 68 0.91 -11.80 4.96
C SER A 68 2.12 -12.29 4.18
N LYS A 69 1.93 -13.25 3.26
CA LYS A 69 2.97 -13.76 2.37
C LYS A 69 3.47 -12.68 1.39
N ASP A 70 2.58 -11.80 0.94
CA ASP A 70 2.93 -10.68 0.06
C ASP A 70 3.78 -9.65 0.79
N VAL A 71 3.41 -9.32 2.03
CA VAL A 71 4.20 -8.42 2.90
C VAL A 71 5.57 -9.01 3.18
N LEU A 72 5.64 -10.30 3.56
CA LEU A 72 6.89 -10.98 3.86
C LEU A 72 7.78 -11.13 2.63
N HIS A 73 7.21 -11.38 1.47
CA HIS A 73 7.92 -11.40 0.20
C HIS A 73 8.60 -10.05 -0.08
N LEU A 74 7.88 -8.95 0.09
CA LEU A 74 8.46 -7.61 -0.07
C LEU A 74 9.58 -7.33 0.94
N ALA A 75 9.40 -7.76 2.19
CA ALA A 75 10.44 -7.65 3.21
C ALA A 75 11.70 -8.48 2.87
N ASP A 76 11.52 -9.69 2.33
CA ASP A 76 12.61 -10.56 1.90
C ASP A 76 13.37 -10.01 0.68
N LEU A 77 12.72 -9.19 -0.15
CA LEU A 77 13.35 -8.43 -1.22
C LEU A 77 14.15 -7.21 -0.73
N GLY A 78 14.19 -6.97 0.60
CA GLY A 78 14.97 -5.93 1.22
C GLY A 78 14.24 -4.62 1.48
N PHE A 79 12.94 -4.52 1.19
CA PHE A 79 12.18 -3.32 1.51
C PHE A 79 11.93 -3.21 3.02
N LYS A 80 12.14 -2.02 3.57
CA LYS A 80 11.97 -1.73 5.00
C LYS A 80 10.72 -0.93 5.34
N GLN A 81 10.04 -0.39 4.35
CA GLN A 81 8.85 0.44 4.53
C GLN A 81 7.72 -0.14 3.65
N ILE A 82 6.78 -0.85 4.26
CA ILE A 82 5.75 -1.63 3.55
C ILE A 82 4.36 -1.24 4.04
N SER A 83 3.43 -1.08 3.09
CA SER A 83 2.02 -0.85 3.33
C SER A 83 1.22 -1.70 2.35
N VAL A 84 0.51 -2.71 2.83
CA VAL A 84 -0.41 -3.51 2.01
C VAL A 84 -1.79 -3.38 2.62
N GLU A 85 -2.71 -2.79 1.89
CA GLU A 85 -4.02 -2.35 2.37
C GLU A 85 -5.14 -3.21 1.77
N PRO A 86 -6.28 -3.38 2.48
CA PRO A 86 -7.44 -4.02 1.89
C PRO A 86 -7.99 -3.20 0.71
N VAL A 87 -8.45 -3.87 -0.33
CA VAL A 87 -9.14 -3.19 -1.43
C VAL A 87 -10.45 -2.57 -0.94
N VAL A 88 -10.73 -1.36 -1.40
CA VAL A 88 -12.05 -0.75 -1.26
C VAL A 88 -12.71 -0.79 -2.65
N ALA A 89 -13.69 -1.65 -2.81
CA ALA A 89 -14.39 -1.88 -4.07
C ALA A 89 -15.89 -2.06 -3.80
N ALA A 90 -16.71 -1.92 -4.83
CA ALA A 90 -18.13 -2.25 -4.73
C ALA A 90 -18.30 -3.78 -4.58
N ASP A 91 -19.29 -4.21 -3.82
CA ASP A 91 -19.57 -5.64 -3.57
C ASP A 91 -19.83 -6.47 -4.84
N THR A 92 -20.13 -5.79 -5.95
CA THR A 92 -20.33 -6.41 -7.27
C THR A 92 -19.03 -6.80 -7.97
N GLU A 93 -17.89 -6.28 -7.50
CA GLU A 93 -16.58 -6.60 -8.08
C GLU A 93 -16.09 -7.95 -7.57
N GLU A 94 -15.57 -8.76 -8.48
CA GLU A 94 -15.14 -10.13 -8.17
C GLU A 94 -13.96 -10.16 -7.18
N TYR A 95 -13.13 -9.11 -7.16
CA TYR A 95 -11.98 -8.96 -6.27
C TYR A 95 -12.32 -8.27 -4.94
N ALA A 96 -13.58 -7.86 -4.73
CA ALA A 96 -14.00 -7.19 -3.50
C ALA A 96 -13.87 -8.14 -2.30
N ILE A 97 -13.39 -7.59 -1.18
CA ILE A 97 -13.37 -8.30 0.10
C ILE A 97 -14.81 -8.41 0.62
N ARG A 98 -15.18 -9.59 1.08
CA ARG A 98 -16.50 -9.93 1.56
C ARG A 98 -16.49 -10.17 3.06
N GLU A 99 -17.66 -10.17 3.66
CA GLU A 99 -17.79 -10.40 5.11
C GLU A 99 -17.26 -11.79 5.50
N GLU A 100 -17.44 -12.79 4.65
CA GLU A 100 -16.92 -14.15 4.82
C GLU A 100 -15.37 -14.24 4.84
N ASP A 101 -14.67 -13.25 4.29
CA ASP A 101 -13.20 -13.20 4.24
C ASP A 101 -12.59 -12.66 5.54
N ILE A 102 -13.37 -11.96 6.35
CA ILE A 102 -12.89 -11.26 7.55
C ILE A 102 -12.18 -12.20 8.54
N PRO A 103 -12.69 -13.41 8.85
CA PRO A 103 -11.98 -14.31 9.76
C PRO A 103 -10.58 -14.66 9.27
N GLN A 104 -10.41 -14.99 7.98
CA GLN A 104 -9.12 -15.29 7.40
C GLN A 104 -8.18 -14.08 7.42
N ILE A 105 -8.70 -12.88 7.11
CA ILE A 105 -7.92 -11.64 7.17
C ILE A 105 -7.38 -11.40 8.59
N MET A 106 -8.19 -11.64 9.62
CA MET A 106 -7.75 -11.51 11.01
C MET A 106 -6.63 -12.50 11.35
N GLU A 107 -6.76 -13.75 10.93
CA GLU A 107 -5.73 -14.78 11.11
C GLU A 107 -4.41 -14.39 10.43
N GLU A 108 -4.48 -13.82 9.24
CA GLU A 108 -3.31 -13.35 8.48
C GLU A 108 -2.61 -12.16 9.17
N TYR A 109 -3.37 -11.21 9.74
CA TYR A 109 -2.78 -10.15 10.57
C TYR A 109 -2.08 -10.71 11.80
N ASP A 110 -2.67 -11.69 12.49
CA ASP A 110 -2.06 -12.32 13.65
C ASP A 110 -0.78 -13.09 13.28
N ALA A 111 -0.80 -13.81 12.16
CA ALA A 111 0.37 -14.51 11.63
C ALA A 111 1.49 -13.53 11.28
N LEU A 112 1.15 -12.44 10.59
CA LEU A 112 2.10 -11.40 10.22
C LEU A 112 2.73 -10.73 11.45
N ALA A 113 1.92 -10.42 12.48
CA ALA A 113 2.42 -9.83 13.73
C ALA A 113 3.43 -10.74 14.43
N LYS A 114 3.15 -12.04 14.52
CA LYS A 114 4.06 -13.03 15.11
C LYS A 114 5.39 -13.12 14.35
N GLU A 115 5.32 -13.16 13.03
CA GLU A 115 6.50 -13.22 12.17
C GLU A 115 7.33 -11.93 12.25
N MET A 116 6.68 -10.76 12.30
CA MET A 116 7.36 -9.47 12.48
C MET A 116 8.13 -9.41 13.80
N ILE A 117 7.53 -9.88 14.91
CA ILE A 117 8.22 -9.96 16.20
C ILE A 117 9.44 -10.89 16.14
N ALA A 118 9.30 -12.03 15.46
CA ALA A 118 10.42 -12.98 15.29
C ALA A 118 11.55 -12.36 14.45
N ARG A 119 11.22 -11.68 13.36
CA ARG A 119 12.18 -10.98 12.49
C ARG A 119 12.86 -9.81 13.22
N GLU A 120 12.14 -9.06 14.02
CA GLU A 120 12.72 -7.96 14.83
C GLU A 120 13.77 -8.49 15.80
N LYS A 121 13.46 -9.57 16.53
CA LYS A 121 14.41 -10.26 17.43
C LYS A 121 15.65 -10.80 16.70
N ALA A 122 15.51 -11.17 15.43
CA ALA A 122 16.59 -11.67 14.59
C ALA A 122 17.38 -10.54 13.87
N GLY A 123 17.08 -9.27 14.12
CA GLY A 123 17.69 -8.12 13.45
C GLY A 123 17.31 -7.96 11.98
N LYS A 124 16.21 -8.58 11.56
CA LYS A 124 15.64 -8.53 10.20
C LYS A 124 14.32 -7.76 10.14
N GLY A 125 14.09 -6.87 11.10
CA GLY A 125 12.88 -6.06 11.20
C GLY A 125 12.61 -5.20 9.99
N PHE A 126 11.33 -4.88 9.78
CA PHE A 126 10.83 -3.94 8.79
C PHE A 126 9.58 -3.23 9.35
N ASN A 127 9.22 -2.08 8.79
CA ASN A 127 8.01 -1.36 9.18
C ASN A 127 6.84 -1.79 8.31
N PHE A 128 5.77 -2.22 8.95
CA PHE A 128 4.48 -2.42 8.32
C PHE A 128 3.50 -1.34 8.78
N PHE A 129 3.01 -0.54 7.86
CA PHE A 129 2.27 0.68 8.17
C PHE A 129 1.09 0.48 9.12
N HIS A 130 0.33 -0.61 8.97
CA HIS A 130 -0.84 -0.89 9.83
C HIS A 130 -0.46 -1.15 11.29
N PHE A 131 0.77 -1.55 11.58
CA PHE A 131 1.24 -1.78 12.94
C PHE A 131 2.03 -0.60 13.52
N MET A 132 2.22 0.48 12.75
CA MET A 132 2.86 1.72 13.20
C MET A 132 1.86 2.62 13.93
N ILE A 133 1.20 2.09 14.96
CA ILE A 133 0.23 2.80 15.78
C ILE A 133 0.90 3.26 17.07
N ASP A 134 0.83 4.55 17.37
CA ASP A 134 1.24 5.07 18.65
C ASP A 134 0.16 4.74 19.71
N LEU A 135 0.43 3.72 20.51
CA LEU A 135 -0.46 3.31 21.59
C LEU A 135 -0.32 4.18 22.85
N THR A 136 0.70 5.03 22.93
CA THR A 136 0.97 5.89 24.09
C THR A 136 0.24 7.21 24.03
N GLY A 137 0.01 7.74 22.82
CA GLY A 137 -0.64 9.01 22.56
C GLY A 137 -2.18 8.98 22.55
N GLY A 138 -2.78 7.79 22.65
CA GLY A 138 -4.23 7.61 22.50
C GLY A 138 -4.72 7.80 21.05
N PRO A 139 -6.04 7.71 20.82
CA PRO A 139 -6.58 7.84 19.48
C PRO A 139 -6.42 9.27 18.96
N CYS A 140 -6.00 9.41 17.70
CA CYS A 140 -5.82 10.70 17.04
C CYS A 140 -7.15 11.49 16.99
N VAL A 141 -7.29 12.50 17.85
CA VAL A 141 -8.48 13.35 17.92
C VAL A 141 -8.71 14.09 16.60
N TYR A 142 -7.63 14.54 15.96
CA TYR A 142 -7.68 15.24 14.67
C TYR A 142 -8.33 14.39 13.58
N LYS A 143 -7.93 13.12 13.41
CA LYS A 143 -8.56 12.20 12.46
C LYS A 143 -10.02 11.91 12.76
N ARG A 144 -10.42 11.96 14.03
CA ARG A 144 -11.83 11.81 14.41
C ARG A 144 -12.69 13.01 14.03
N LEU A 145 -12.13 14.20 14.04
CA LEU A 145 -12.85 15.45 13.78
C LEU A 145 -12.85 15.82 12.29
N SER A 146 -11.73 15.66 11.61
CA SER A 146 -11.53 16.10 10.21
C SER A 146 -11.42 14.95 9.20
N GLY A 147 -11.48 13.70 9.63
CA GLY A 147 -11.36 12.53 8.76
C GLY A 147 -9.94 12.39 8.18
N CYS A 148 -9.85 11.95 6.92
CA CYS A 148 -8.57 11.67 6.24
C CYS A 148 -7.95 12.90 5.56
N GLY A 149 -8.55 14.08 5.68
CA GLY A 149 -8.06 15.31 5.01
C GLY A 149 -8.33 15.38 3.51
N SER A 150 -9.11 14.45 2.95
CA SER A 150 -9.51 14.45 1.54
C SER A 150 -10.25 15.73 1.18
N GLY A 151 -9.78 16.43 0.13
CA GLY A 151 -10.34 17.69 -0.34
C GLY A 151 -9.94 18.92 0.49
N THR A 152 -9.30 18.75 1.64
CA THR A 152 -8.84 19.85 2.51
C THR A 152 -7.32 19.91 2.65
N GLU A 153 -6.67 18.75 2.82
CA GLU A 153 -5.22 18.65 3.00
C GLU A 153 -4.50 18.18 1.74
N TYR A 154 -5.20 17.48 0.84
CA TYR A 154 -4.68 17.05 -0.45
C TYR A 154 -5.80 16.93 -1.48
N LEU A 155 -5.40 17.02 -2.73
CA LEU A 155 -6.26 16.88 -3.90
C LEU A 155 -5.60 15.92 -4.89
N ALA A 156 -6.42 15.20 -5.66
CA ALA A 156 -5.96 14.49 -6.84
C ALA A 156 -6.14 15.37 -8.08
N VAL A 157 -5.16 15.37 -8.97
CA VAL A 157 -5.20 16.10 -10.24
C VAL A 157 -5.07 15.09 -11.37
N THR A 158 -6.01 15.10 -12.31
CA THR A 158 -5.95 14.25 -13.49
C THR A 158 -4.92 14.77 -14.50
N PRO A 159 -4.49 13.97 -15.48
CA PRO A 159 -3.65 14.45 -16.59
C PRO A 159 -4.28 15.58 -17.42
N TRP A 160 -5.59 15.74 -17.34
CA TRP A 160 -6.34 16.82 -18.04
C TRP A 160 -6.52 18.07 -17.18
N GLY A 161 -6.06 18.05 -15.92
CA GLY A 161 -6.13 19.21 -15.01
C GLY A 161 -7.38 19.24 -14.11
N ASP A 162 -8.24 18.23 -14.15
CA ASP A 162 -9.41 18.17 -13.25
C ASP A 162 -8.98 17.87 -11.80
N PHE A 163 -9.68 18.51 -10.86
CA PHE A 163 -9.45 18.34 -9.42
C PHE A 163 -10.48 17.41 -8.81
N TYR A 164 -10.01 16.52 -7.94
CA TYR A 164 -10.85 15.61 -7.16
C TYR A 164 -10.41 15.63 -5.69
N PRO A 165 -11.33 15.39 -4.75
CA PRO A 165 -11.00 15.36 -3.31
C PRO A 165 -9.92 14.33 -2.97
N CYS A 166 -9.91 13.18 -3.64
CA CYS A 166 -8.85 12.18 -3.52
C CYS A 166 -8.82 11.28 -4.77
N HIS A 167 -7.76 10.51 -4.93
CA HIS A 167 -7.59 9.65 -6.11
C HIS A 167 -8.63 8.52 -6.23
N PRO A 168 -9.13 7.84 -5.16
CA PRO A 168 -10.23 6.87 -5.29
C PRO A 168 -11.52 7.50 -5.83
N VAL A 169 -11.81 8.75 -5.47
CA VAL A 169 -13.03 9.46 -5.88
C VAL A 169 -12.96 9.94 -7.33
N SER A 170 -11.75 10.00 -7.94
CA SER A 170 -11.62 10.39 -9.36
C SER A 170 -12.31 9.41 -10.32
N TYR A 171 -12.59 8.19 -9.88
CA TYR A 171 -13.33 7.17 -10.64
C TYR A 171 -14.83 7.18 -10.37
N THR A 172 -15.28 7.84 -9.31
CA THR A 172 -16.70 8.05 -9.02
C THR A 172 -17.08 9.42 -9.52
N HIS A 173 -18.03 9.56 -10.42
CA HIS A 173 -18.44 10.77 -11.14
C HIS A 173 -18.80 12.03 -10.29
N LEU A 174 -18.26 12.14 -9.08
CA LEU A 174 -18.36 13.33 -8.24
C LEU A 174 -17.35 14.37 -8.72
N ARG A 175 -17.75 15.17 -9.71
CA ARG A 175 -17.04 16.40 -10.02
C ARG A 175 -17.20 17.34 -8.83
N ALA A 176 -16.08 17.78 -8.25
CA ALA A 176 -16.10 18.91 -7.35
C ALA A 176 -16.47 20.16 -8.20
N HIS A 177 -17.56 20.81 -7.88
CA HIS A 177 -17.97 22.08 -8.43
C HIS A 177 -17.23 23.21 -7.72
#